data_4e0183fce167d6e546e43df6303133c5
#
_entry.id   4e0183fce167d6e546e43df6303133c5
#
_cell.length_a   1.000
_cell.length_b   1.000
_cell.length_c   1.000
_cell.angle_alpha   90.00
_cell.angle_beta   90.00
_cell.angle_gamma   90.00
#
_symmetry.space_group_name_H-M   'P 1'
#
loop_
_entity.id
_entity.type
_entity.pdbx_description
1 polymer ?
#
loop_
_entity_poly.entity_id
_entity_poly.type
_entity_poly.pdbx_seq_one_letter_code
_entity_poly.pdbx_strand_id
1 'polypeptide(L)'
;MRTIENHIEIAPTLQDIKEILVWLKEERDRDILGHGFFNNKNIIMDSFRLGNAIVFKHENKSIGLIVWNESDDILVNIDIFVIHPSYRGKGFGGLFYHDVCNYFVEKGFKAVKLFCEPKTSEKFWVKMGLLKLHDCGYTEHELTYYGVLIDVASTIHINNAEKIELWDVEPYEAMETEPRWTWYIENDEGRLLYPILHPCNCNWNLRWSRNGDVLKEGKIKYFTDEDFELFKSKFLYIEKL
;
A
#
# COMPACT_ATOMS: atom_id res chain seq x y z
N MET A 1 7.86 38.02 -4.35
CA MET A 1 7.15 36.95 -3.60
C MET A 1 8.13 35.80 -3.45
N ARG A 2 8.47 35.35 -2.23
CA ARG A 2 9.20 34.09 -2.04
C ARG A 2 8.23 32.98 -2.31
N THR A 3 8.50 32.14 -3.29
CA THR A 3 7.74 30.89 -3.51
C THR A 3 7.93 30.04 -2.26
N ILE A 4 6.86 29.74 -1.58
CA ILE A 4 6.84 28.77 -0.45
C ILE A 4 7.09 27.42 -1.09
N GLU A 5 8.25 26.82 -0.84
CA GLU A 5 8.67 25.57 -1.46
C GLU A 5 8.39 24.42 -0.48
N ASN A 6 7.55 23.47 -0.94
CA ASN A 6 7.34 22.18 -0.29
C ASN A 6 7.99 21.12 -1.16
N HIS A 7 8.74 20.21 -0.57
CA HIS A 7 9.32 19.08 -1.29
C HIS A 7 9.60 17.90 -0.36
N ILE A 8 9.69 16.72 -0.94
CA ILE A 8 10.20 15.53 -0.25
C ILE A 8 11.73 15.47 -0.43
N GLU A 9 12.41 15.08 0.64
CA GLU A 9 13.84 14.76 0.63
C GLU A 9 13.99 13.25 0.77
N ILE A 10 14.29 12.57 -0.34
CA ILE A 10 14.41 11.11 -0.41
C ILE A 10 15.74 10.56 0.11
N ALA A 11 16.74 11.45 0.23
CA ALA A 11 18.04 11.14 0.81
C ALA A 11 18.35 12.18 1.91
N PRO A 12 17.57 12.18 3.01
CA PRO A 12 17.69 13.19 4.05
C PRO A 12 19.09 13.16 4.67
N THR A 13 19.53 14.30 5.16
CA THR A 13 20.77 14.41 5.91
C THR A 13 20.57 13.96 7.37
N LEU A 14 21.67 13.65 8.07
CA LEU A 14 21.61 13.39 9.50
C LEU A 14 21.03 14.60 10.28
N GLN A 15 21.24 15.83 9.77
CA GLN A 15 20.70 17.04 10.40
C GLN A 15 19.16 17.05 10.30
N ASP A 16 18.59 16.65 9.17
CA ASP A 16 17.14 16.58 8.99
C ASP A 16 16.50 15.59 9.99
N ILE A 17 17.12 14.42 10.15
CA ILE A 17 16.66 13.43 11.11
C ILE A 17 16.79 13.92 12.55
N LYS A 18 17.87 14.63 12.89
CA LYS A 18 18.04 15.24 14.22
C LYS A 18 16.96 16.27 14.51
N GLU A 19 16.61 17.14 13.55
CA GLU A 19 15.50 18.10 13.69
C GLU A 19 14.18 17.39 14.01
N ILE A 20 13.89 16.31 13.29
CA ILE A 20 12.69 15.49 13.51
C ILE A 20 12.71 14.87 14.91
N LEU A 21 13.81 14.26 15.33
CA LEU A 21 13.92 13.66 16.64
C LEU A 21 13.76 14.68 17.78
N VAL A 22 14.16 15.93 17.58
CA VAL A 22 13.97 17.00 18.57
C VAL A 22 12.48 17.24 18.80
N TRP A 23 11.70 17.54 17.77
CA TRP A 23 10.29 17.84 17.95
C TRP A 23 9.45 16.59 18.28
N LEU A 24 9.83 15.38 17.83
CA LEU A 24 9.22 14.13 18.29
C LEU A 24 9.42 13.92 19.80
N LYS A 25 10.62 14.25 20.32
CA LYS A 25 10.89 14.19 21.74
C LYS A 25 10.04 15.20 22.52
N GLU A 26 9.94 16.44 22.03
CA GLU A 26 9.09 17.46 22.64
C GLU A 26 7.61 17.04 22.66
N GLU A 27 7.11 16.40 21.57
CA GLU A 27 5.74 15.88 21.51
C GLU A 27 5.50 14.80 22.56
N ARG A 28 6.40 13.81 22.65
CA ARG A 28 6.32 12.75 23.66
C ARG A 28 6.38 13.32 25.09
N ASP A 29 7.25 14.28 25.33
CA ASP A 29 7.45 14.83 26.69
C ASP A 29 6.23 15.68 27.14
N ARG A 30 5.34 16.08 26.21
CA ARG A 30 4.05 16.73 26.50
C ARG A 30 2.92 15.71 26.76
N ASP A 31 3.07 14.46 26.34
CA ASP A 31 2.09 13.41 26.61
C ASP A 31 2.32 12.86 28.03
N ILE A 32 1.28 12.90 28.87
CA ILE A 32 1.31 12.41 30.26
C ILE A 32 1.72 10.93 30.34
N LEU A 33 1.35 10.13 29.31
CA LEU A 33 1.66 8.71 29.23
C LEU A 33 2.99 8.44 28.50
N GLY A 34 3.64 9.48 27.96
CA GLY A 34 4.91 9.38 27.24
C GLY A 34 4.78 8.63 25.91
N HIS A 35 3.58 8.59 25.30
CA HIS A 35 3.38 8.00 23.99
C HIS A 35 3.97 8.88 22.90
N GLY A 36 4.34 8.27 21.77
CA GLY A 36 4.77 9.01 20.58
C GLY A 36 5.91 8.32 19.85
N PHE A 37 6.10 8.71 18.60
CA PHE A 37 7.07 8.09 17.70
C PHE A 37 8.54 8.29 18.13
N PHE A 38 8.84 9.18 19.07
CA PHE A 38 10.21 9.26 19.63
C PHE A 38 10.64 7.95 20.31
N ASN A 39 9.69 7.14 20.81
CA ASN A 39 10.01 5.84 21.38
C ASN A 39 10.59 4.88 20.31
N ASN A 40 10.33 5.15 19.04
CA ASN A 40 10.84 4.41 17.88
C ASN A 40 12.12 5.02 17.30
N LYS A 41 12.84 5.87 18.04
CA LYS A 41 14.04 6.58 17.54
C LYS A 41 15.11 5.66 16.94
N ASN A 42 15.26 4.45 17.46
CA ASN A 42 16.23 3.48 16.95
C ASN A 42 15.78 2.98 15.56
N ILE A 43 14.49 2.67 15.39
CA ILE A 43 13.90 2.28 14.09
C ILE A 43 14.10 3.42 13.08
N ILE A 44 13.82 4.67 13.47
CA ILE A 44 14.03 5.86 12.62
C ILE A 44 15.50 5.96 12.18
N MET A 45 16.44 5.81 13.12
CA MET A 45 17.87 5.91 12.82
C MET A 45 18.38 4.76 11.96
N ASP A 46 17.88 3.55 12.16
CA ASP A 46 18.26 2.38 11.36
C ASP A 46 17.68 2.49 9.94
N SER A 47 16.42 2.89 9.80
CA SER A 47 15.81 3.15 8.51
C SER A 47 16.49 4.28 7.74
N PHE A 48 16.91 5.36 8.44
CA PHE A 48 17.74 6.40 7.83
C PHE A 48 19.06 5.84 7.26
N ARG A 49 19.77 4.99 8.00
CA ARG A 49 21.03 4.37 7.53
C ARG A 49 20.83 3.43 6.34
N LEU A 50 19.66 2.80 6.24
CA LEU A 50 19.27 1.92 5.15
C LEU A 50 18.73 2.68 3.92
N GLY A 51 18.53 4.01 4.00
CA GLY A 51 17.91 4.80 2.93
C GLY A 51 16.38 4.68 2.86
N ASN A 52 15.75 4.17 3.91
CA ASN A 52 14.31 3.92 4.00
C ASN A 52 13.58 4.99 4.83
N ALA A 53 14.11 6.20 4.85
CA ALA A 53 13.50 7.37 5.49
C ALA A 53 13.34 8.48 4.47
N ILE A 54 12.17 9.10 4.41
CA ILE A 54 11.88 10.26 3.57
C ILE A 54 11.42 11.40 4.47
N VAL A 55 11.95 12.59 4.24
CA VAL A 55 11.63 13.79 5.01
C VAL A 55 10.81 14.74 4.15
N PHE A 56 9.78 15.34 4.73
CA PHE A 56 9.04 16.42 4.10
C PHE A 56 9.51 17.78 4.62
N LYS A 57 9.90 18.64 3.70
CA LYS A 57 10.39 20.00 3.99
C LYS A 57 9.36 21.05 3.61
N HIS A 58 9.25 22.04 4.47
CA HIS A 58 8.51 23.27 4.25
C HIS A 58 9.39 24.46 4.70
N GLU A 59 9.68 25.39 3.80
CA GLU A 59 10.59 26.52 4.06
C GLU A 59 11.94 26.06 4.67
N ASN A 60 12.53 25.00 4.11
CA ASN A 60 13.78 24.36 4.57
C ASN A 60 13.73 23.75 5.99
N LYS A 61 12.55 23.61 6.61
CA LYS A 61 12.37 22.92 7.90
C LYS A 61 11.88 21.51 7.69
N SER A 62 12.42 20.57 8.42
CA SER A 62 12.00 19.16 8.39
C SER A 62 10.72 18.99 9.23
N ILE A 63 9.55 19.01 8.56
CA ILE A 63 8.23 19.00 9.20
C ILE A 63 7.48 17.67 9.09
N GLY A 64 7.99 16.71 8.36
CA GLY A 64 7.38 15.40 8.21
C GLY A 64 8.41 14.31 8.03
N LEU A 65 8.05 13.08 8.41
CA LEU A 65 8.85 11.87 8.27
C LEU A 65 7.98 10.70 7.85
N ILE A 66 8.45 9.96 6.85
CA ILE A 66 8.05 8.57 6.59
C ILE A 66 9.24 7.67 6.84
N VAL A 67 8.97 6.55 7.52
CA VAL A 67 9.82 5.36 7.59
C VAL A 67 9.06 4.23 6.92
N TRP A 68 9.74 3.55 6.01
CA TRP A 68 9.14 2.51 5.18
C TRP A 68 10.06 1.31 5.01
N ASN A 69 9.53 0.19 4.56
CA ASN A 69 10.29 -0.97 4.14
C ASN A 69 9.59 -1.69 2.98
N GLU A 70 10.38 -2.45 2.21
CA GLU A 70 9.85 -3.35 1.21
C GLU A 70 9.25 -4.56 1.90
N SER A 71 7.97 -4.82 1.68
CA SER A 71 7.31 -6.03 2.15
C SER A 71 7.49 -7.16 1.15
N ASP A 72 7.43 -6.82 -0.12
CA ASP A 72 7.71 -7.65 -1.30
C ASP A 72 7.92 -6.76 -2.54
N ASP A 73 8.13 -7.35 -3.71
CA ASP A 73 8.51 -6.63 -4.94
C ASP A 73 7.50 -5.56 -5.38
N ILE A 74 6.24 -5.67 -4.95
CA ILE A 74 5.18 -4.71 -5.34
C ILE A 74 4.60 -3.93 -4.18
N LEU A 75 4.95 -4.28 -2.92
CA LEU A 75 4.30 -3.77 -1.72
C LEU A 75 5.27 -3.08 -0.78
N VAL A 76 4.96 -1.85 -0.43
CA VAL A 76 5.65 -1.08 0.60
C VAL A 76 4.87 -1.12 1.91
N ASN A 77 5.55 -1.37 3.03
CA ASN A 77 5.03 -1.06 4.35
C ASN A 77 5.44 0.35 4.76
N ILE A 78 4.49 1.14 5.24
CA ILE A 78 4.74 2.40 5.94
C ILE A 78 4.71 2.11 7.44
N ASP A 79 5.87 2.16 8.09
CA ASP A 79 6.01 1.89 9.53
C ASP A 79 5.74 3.14 10.38
N ILE A 80 6.18 4.29 9.89
CA ILE A 80 5.98 5.59 10.54
C ILE A 80 5.58 6.61 9.48
N PHE A 81 4.50 7.34 9.76
CA PHE A 81 4.12 8.54 9.03
C PHE A 81 3.75 9.63 10.03
N VAL A 82 4.47 10.71 10.04
CA VAL A 82 4.25 11.76 11.02
C VAL A 82 4.48 13.15 10.43
N ILE A 83 3.65 14.12 10.87
CA ILE A 83 3.80 15.55 10.59
C ILE A 83 3.96 16.29 11.92
N HIS A 84 4.89 17.24 11.94
CA HIS A 84 5.13 18.12 13.07
C HIS A 84 3.82 18.73 13.59
N PRO A 85 3.54 18.74 14.89
CA PRO A 85 2.23 19.14 15.46
C PRO A 85 1.72 20.51 14.97
N SER A 86 2.60 21.51 14.86
CA SER A 86 2.23 22.87 14.40
C SER A 86 1.80 22.96 12.95
N TYR A 87 2.02 21.90 12.16
CA TYR A 87 1.68 21.82 10.74
C TYR A 87 0.52 20.86 10.44
N ARG A 88 0.02 20.14 11.45
CA ARG A 88 -1.16 19.26 11.31
C ARG A 88 -2.43 20.07 11.03
N GLY A 89 -3.39 19.45 10.36
CA GLY A 89 -4.67 20.08 10.00
C GLY A 89 -4.61 21.12 8.88
N LYS A 90 -3.44 21.36 8.27
CA LYS A 90 -3.19 22.36 7.23
C LYS A 90 -3.00 21.78 5.82
N GLY A 91 -3.27 20.48 5.64
CA GLY A 91 -3.12 19.81 4.34
C GLY A 91 -1.74 19.19 4.07
N PHE A 92 -0.71 19.53 4.85
CA PHE A 92 0.67 19.06 4.61
C PHE A 92 0.81 17.53 4.62
N GLY A 93 0.06 16.82 5.47
CA GLY A 93 0.07 15.35 5.48
C GLY A 93 -0.39 14.75 4.16
N GLY A 94 -1.45 15.32 3.55
CA GLY A 94 -1.95 14.85 2.26
C GLY A 94 -0.96 15.11 1.13
N LEU A 95 -0.35 16.31 1.08
CA LEU A 95 0.70 16.64 0.10
C LEU A 95 1.88 15.66 0.24
N PHE A 96 2.39 15.47 1.46
CA PHE A 96 3.51 14.57 1.72
C PHE A 96 3.20 13.13 1.30
N TYR A 97 2.02 12.62 1.67
CA TYR A 97 1.62 11.26 1.29
C TYR A 97 1.56 11.09 -0.23
N HIS A 98 0.95 12.06 -0.94
CA HIS A 98 0.86 12.04 -2.40
C HIS A 98 2.25 12.02 -3.07
N ASP A 99 3.17 12.90 -2.64
CA ASP A 99 4.51 12.96 -3.21
C ASP A 99 5.30 11.66 -2.98
N VAL A 100 5.13 11.07 -1.79
CA VAL A 100 5.75 9.77 -1.46
C VAL A 100 5.13 8.62 -2.27
N CYS A 101 3.81 8.63 -2.51
CA CYS A 101 3.19 7.65 -3.40
C CYS A 101 3.77 7.71 -4.82
N ASN A 102 3.96 8.91 -5.37
CA ASN A 102 4.62 9.08 -6.68
C ASN A 102 6.03 8.48 -6.68
N TYR A 103 6.82 8.76 -5.65
CA TYR A 103 8.16 8.17 -5.48
C TYR A 103 8.11 6.63 -5.43
N PHE A 104 7.15 6.04 -4.72
CA PHE A 104 6.99 4.58 -4.67
C PHE A 104 6.61 3.99 -6.03
N VAL A 105 5.73 4.66 -6.78
CA VAL A 105 5.39 4.27 -8.16
C VAL A 105 6.62 4.29 -9.06
N GLU A 106 7.45 5.35 -8.99
CA GLU A 106 8.71 5.45 -9.73
C GLU A 106 9.71 4.34 -9.37
N LYS A 107 9.67 3.85 -8.14
CA LYS A 107 10.44 2.69 -7.67
C LYS A 107 9.88 1.34 -8.15
N GLY A 108 8.70 1.32 -8.74
CA GLY A 108 8.05 0.11 -9.25
C GLY A 108 7.00 -0.50 -8.31
N PHE A 109 6.82 0.04 -7.10
CA PHE A 109 5.80 -0.46 -6.19
C PHE A 109 4.38 -0.18 -6.71
N LYS A 110 3.44 -1.06 -6.39
CA LYS A 110 2.06 -1.03 -6.86
C LYS A 110 1.05 -0.76 -5.74
N ALA A 111 1.45 -1.05 -4.50
CA ALA A 111 0.60 -0.86 -3.33
C ALA A 111 1.41 -0.42 -2.11
N VAL A 112 0.73 0.23 -1.19
CA VAL A 112 1.22 0.52 0.16
C VAL A 112 0.36 -0.20 1.19
N LYS A 113 0.98 -0.59 2.30
CA LYS A 113 0.30 -1.14 3.46
C LYS A 113 0.78 -0.40 4.72
N LEU A 114 -0.09 -0.25 5.69
CA LEU A 114 0.26 0.33 6.98
C LEU A 114 -0.63 -0.21 8.10
N PHE A 115 -0.12 -0.11 9.30
CA PHE A 115 -0.88 -0.31 10.52
C PHE A 115 -1.32 1.07 11.08
N CYS A 116 -2.64 1.25 11.22
CA CYS A 116 -3.24 2.53 11.61
C CYS A 116 -3.17 2.73 13.14
N GLU A 117 -2.01 3.15 13.65
CA GLU A 117 -1.80 3.49 15.05
C GLU A 117 -1.27 4.93 15.17
N PRO A 118 -1.88 5.82 15.97
CA PRO A 118 -3.11 5.60 16.75
C PRO A 118 -4.37 5.52 15.87
N LYS A 119 -5.39 4.81 16.36
CA LYS A 119 -6.69 4.66 15.66
C LYS A 119 -7.32 5.99 15.24
N THR A 120 -7.01 7.08 15.92
CA THR A 120 -7.48 8.43 15.58
C THR A 120 -7.00 8.90 14.19
N SER A 121 -5.94 8.30 13.64
CA SER A 121 -5.42 8.60 12.29
C SER A 121 -6.22 7.92 11.18
N GLU A 122 -7.14 6.99 11.49
CA GLU A 122 -7.95 6.25 10.51
C GLU A 122 -8.66 7.17 9.52
N LYS A 123 -9.27 8.27 10.02
CA LYS A 123 -9.95 9.25 9.16
C LYS A 123 -9.04 9.90 8.12
N PHE A 124 -7.77 10.09 8.46
CA PHE A 124 -6.77 10.61 7.53
C PHE A 124 -6.49 9.59 6.43
N TRP A 125 -6.25 8.33 6.78
CA TRP A 125 -5.92 7.28 5.82
C TRP A 125 -7.08 6.97 4.87
N VAL A 126 -8.30 6.87 5.40
CA VAL A 126 -9.51 6.72 4.56
C VAL A 126 -9.67 7.90 3.59
N LYS A 127 -9.39 9.14 4.05
CA LYS A 127 -9.41 10.32 3.17
C LYS A 127 -8.32 10.27 2.08
N MET A 128 -7.20 9.61 2.35
CA MET A 128 -6.11 9.38 1.37
C MET A 128 -6.44 8.22 0.42
N GLY A 129 -7.61 7.63 0.49
CA GLY A 129 -8.05 6.55 -0.39
C GLY A 129 -7.64 5.14 0.06
N LEU A 130 -7.07 4.99 1.27
CA LEU A 130 -6.74 3.66 1.76
C LEU A 130 -8.00 2.92 2.19
N LEU A 131 -7.98 1.63 1.90
CA LEU A 131 -9.02 0.68 2.25
C LEU A 131 -8.55 -0.19 3.43
N LYS A 132 -9.49 -0.56 4.29
CA LYS A 132 -9.21 -1.54 5.33
C LYS A 132 -8.90 -2.88 4.70
N LEU A 133 -7.80 -3.50 5.11
CA LEU A 133 -7.49 -4.86 4.69
C LEU A 133 -8.53 -5.80 5.31
N HIS A 134 -9.27 -6.53 4.46
CA HIS A 134 -10.18 -7.56 4.95
C HIS A 134 -9.40 -8.81 5.35
N ASP A 135 -10.05 -9.67 6.11
CA ASP A 135 -9.45 -10.93 6.54
C ASP A 135 -9.18 -11.83 5.32
N CYS A 136 -7.90 -12.06 5.05
CA CYS A 136 -7.42 -12.96 4.02
C CYS A 136 -6.90 -14.27 4.62
N GLY A 137 -7.24 -14.57 5.89
CA GLY A 137 -6.75 -15.74 6.62
C GLY A 137 -5.29 -15.64 7.06
N TYR A 138 -4.69 -14.44 7.01
CA TYR A 138 -3.41 -14.11 7.61
C TYR A 138 -3.64 -13.45 8.98
N THR A 139 -2.64 -13.54 9.86
CA THR A 139 -2.66 -12.84 11.16
C THR A 139 -2.42 -11.35 10.99
N GLU A 140 -3.30 -10.66 10.28
CA GLU A 140 -3.25 -9.22 10.13
C GLU A 140 -4.04 -8.55 11.26
N HIS A 141 -3.55 -7.40 11.71
CA HIS A 141 -4.26 -6.62 12.71
C HIS A 141 -5.49 -5.94 12.09
N GLU A 142 -6.59 -5.83 12.87
CA GLU A 142 -7.84 -5.19 12.43
C GLU A 142 -7.71 -3.74 11.92
N LEU A 143 -6.61 -3.05 12.30
CA LEU A 143 -6.29 -1.69 11.86
C LEU A 143 -5.27 -1.65 10.71
N THR A 144 -5.11 -2.74 9.97
CA THR A 144 -4.28 -2.77 8.77
C THR A 144 -5.05 -2.17 7.60
N TYR A 145 -4.41 -1.23 6.91
CA TYR A 145 -4.94 -0.54 5.74
C TYR A 145 -4.00 -0.71 4.56
N TYR A 146 -4.53 -0.69 3.35
CA TYR A 146 -3.75 -0.68 2.12
C TYR A 146 -4.26 0.38 1.15
N GLY A 147 -3.37 0.86 0.30
CA GLY A 147 -3.67 1.76 -0.81
C GLY A 147 -3.07 1.22 -2.11
N VAL A 148 -3.83 1.32 -3.20
CA VAL A 148 -3.37 1.00 -4.54
C VAL A 148 -2.73 2.26 -5.13
N LEU A 149 -1.53 2.13 -5.70
CA LEU A 149 -0.72 3.23 -6.23
C LEU A 149 -0.84 3.42 -7.74
N ILE A 150 -1.41 2.45 -8.43
CA ILE A 150 -1.54 2.41 -9.89
C ILE A 150 -3.01 2.28 -10.30
N ASP A 151 -3.33 2.58 -11.54
CA ASP A 151 -4.64 2.26 -12.09
C ASP A 151 -4.80 0.74 -12.22
N VAL A 152 -5.94 0.22 -11.78
CA VAL A 152 -6.23 -1.22 -11.73
C VAL A 152 -7.55 -1.55 -12.41
N ALA A 153 -7.68 -2.81 -12.83
CA ALA A 153 -8.89 -3.32 -13.43
C ALA A 153 -10.09 -3.19 -12.48
N SER A 154 -11.20 -2.73 -13.04
CA SER A 154 -12.48 -2.62 -12.31
C SER A 154 -13.24 -3.94 -12.36
N THR A 155 -14.03 -4.21 -11.31
CA THR A 155 -15.00 -5.32 -11.30
C THR A 155 -16.33 -4.97 -11.99
N ILE A 156 -16.41 -3.84 -12.68
CA ILE A 156 -17.60 -3.43 -13.43
C ILE A 156 -17.78 -4.34 -14.62
N HIS A 157 -18.99 -4.85 -14.82
CA HIS A 157 -19.35 -5.73 -15.91
C HIS A 157 -19.15 -5.00 -17.25
N ILE A 158 -18.20 -5.50 -18.04
CA ILE A 158 -18.03 -5.16 -19.45
C ILE A 158 -18.41 -6.40 -20.23
N ASN A 159 -19.06 -6.24 -21.36
CA ASN A 159 -19.48 -7.36 -22.18
C ASN A 159 -18.27 -8.01 -22.88
N ASN A 160 -17.42 -8.65 -22.10
CA ASN A 160 -16.20 -9.29 -22.57
C ASN A 160 -16.23 -10.80 -22.27
N ALA A 161 -15.70 -11.56 -23.22
CA ALA A 161 -15.72 -13.01 -23.21
C ALA A 161 -14.66 -13.64 -22.30
N GLU A 162 -13.70 -12.86 -21.84
CA GLU A 162 -12.59 -13.32 -20.99
C GLU A 162 -12.69 -12.71 -19.59
N LYS A 163 -12.54 -13.54 -18.56
CA LYS A 163 -12.65 -13.10 -17.18
C LYS A 163 -11.75 -13.86 -16.20
N ILE A 164 -11.38 -13.18 -15.13
CA ILE A 164 -10.75 -13.73 -13.94
C ILE A 164 -11.77 -13.63 -12.80
N GLU A 165 -11.97 -14.70 -12.09
CA GLU A 165 -12.92 -14.82 -10.98
C GLU A 165 -12.18 -15.27 -9.73
N LEU A 166 -12.45 -14.62 -8.59
CA LEU A 166 -11.81 -14.91 -7.30
C LEU A 166 -12.87 -15.17 -6.23
N TRP A 167 -12.70 -16.26 -5.50
CA TRP A 167 -13.43 -16.60 -4.28
C TRP A 167 -12.55 -16.41 -3.06
N ASP A 168 -13.11 -15.95 -1.96
CA ASP A 168 -12.43 -15.85 -0.66
C ASP A 168 -12.47 -17.15 0.16
N VAL A 169 -12.59 -18.27 -0.54
CA VAL A 169 -12.65 -19.65 0.00
C VAL A 169 -11.78 -20.59 -0.83
N GLU A 170 -11.53 -21.79 -0.32
CA GLU A 170 -10.81 -22.83 -1.05
C GLU A 170 -11.64 -23.44 -2.19
N PRO A 171 -11.03 -24.11 -3.21
CA PRO A 171 -11.74 -24.62 -4.38
C PRO A 171 -12.92 -25.53 -4.08
N TYR A 172 -12.83 -26.34 -3.03
CA TYR A 172 -13.92 -27.27 -2.67
C TYR A 172 -15.17 -26.55 -2.12
N GLU A 173 -15.00 -25.38 -1.51
CA GLU A 173 -16.11 -24.54 -1.05
C GLU A 173 -16.64 -23.63 -2.18
N ALA A 174 -15.77 -23.25 -3.11
CA ALA A 174 -16.12 -22.41 -4.25
C ALA A 174 -17.13 -23.06 -5.21
N MET A 175 -17.22 -24.41 -5.24
CA MET A 175 -18.16 -25.14 -6.10
C MET A 175 -19.64 -24.82 -5.82
N GLU A 176 -19.95 -24.37 -4.60
CA GLU A 176 -21.33 -24.12 -4.15
C GLU A 176 -21.65 -22.62 -4.04
N THR A 177 -20.68 -21.75 -4.43
CA THR A 177 -20.79 -20.30 -4.26
C THR A 177 -20.44 -19.54 -5.53
N GLU A 178 -21.00 -18.34 -5.67
CA GLU A 178 -20.60 -17.42 -6.73
C GLU A 178 -19.26 -16.75 -6.39
N PRO A 179 -18.46 -16.32 -7.40
CA PRO A 179 -17.23 -15.59 -7.16
C PRO A 179 -17.53 -14.27 -6.44
N ARG A 180 -16.68 -13.94 -5.49
CA ARG A 180 -16.82 -12.69 -4.76
C ARG A 180 -16.35 -11.48 -5.57
N TRP A 181 -15.34 -11.67 -6.43
CA TRP A 181 -14.83 -10.67 -7.37
C TRP A 181 -14.71 -11.28 -8.74
N THR A 182 -15.07 -10.48 -9.76
CA THR A 182 -14.96 -10.84 -11.18
C THR A 182 -14.37 -9.65 -11.93
N TRP A 183 -13.26 -9.86 -12.61
CA TRP A 183 -12.68 -8.89 -13.52
C TRP A 183 -12.88 -9.36 -14.95
N TYR A 184 -13.43 -8.50 -15.78
CA TYR A 184 -13.58 -8.71 -17.21
C TYR A 184 -12.33 -8.20 -17.90
N ILE A 185 -11.67 -9.05 -18.68
CA ILE A 185 -10.32 -8.79 -19.16
C ILE A 185 -10.36 -8.04 -20.49
N GLU A 186 -9.75 -6.86 -20.48
CA GLU A 186 -9.36 -6.15 -21.69
C GLU A 186 -7.84 -6.29 -21.83
N ASN A 187 -7.39 -6.91 -22.93
CA ASN A 187 -5.96 -7.11 -23.15
C ASN A 187 -5.56 -6.67 -24.56
N ASP A 188 -4.29 -6.29 -24.69
CA ASP A 188 -3.61 -6.05 -25.95
C ASP A 188 -2.38 -6.97 -25.99
N GLU A 189 -2.34 -7.88 -26.96
CA GLU A 189 -1.27 -8.89 -27.12
C GLU A 189 -0.96 -9.67 -25.82
N GLY A 190 -1.98 -9.98 -25.01
CA GLY A 190 -1.85 -10.73 -23.75
C GLY A 190 -1.52 -9.87 -22.53
N ARG A 191 -1.23 -8.57 -22.69
CA ARG A 191 -1.05 -7.65 -21.56
C ARG A 191 -2.39 -7.00 -21.20
N LEU A 192 -2.74 -6.99 -19.93
CA LEU A 192 -3.94 -6.32 -19.46
C LEU A 192 -3.82 -4.81 -19.64
N LEU A 193 -4.89 -4.18 -20.14
CA LEU A 193 -4.96 -2.71 -20.22
C LEU A 193 -4.83 -2.07 -18.83
N TYR A 194 -5.45 -2.71 -17.84
CA TYR A 194 -5.32 -2.40 -16.42
C TYR A 194 -5.02 -3.68 -15.65
N PRO A 195 -3.94 -3.75 -14.87
CA PRO A 195 -3.61 -4.94 -14.09
C PRO A 195 -4.66 -5.19 -13.00
N ILE A 196 -4.82 -6.46 -12.64
CA ILE A 196 -5.57 -6.85 -11.44
C ILE A 196 -4.64 -6.75 -10.25
N LEU A 197 -5.05 -6.02 -9.20
CA LEU A 197 -4.35 -5.95 -7.92
C LEU A 197 -5.37 -6.04 -6.79
N HIS A 198 -5.32 -7.12 -6.02
CA HIS A 198 -6.31 -7.38 -4.96
C HIS A 198 -5.68 -8.13 -3.79
N PRO A 199 -5.99 -7.75 -2.51
CA PRO A 199 -5.58 -8.56 -1.36
C PRO A 199 -6.17 -9.97 -1.45
N CYS A 200 -5.35 -11.00 -1.19
CA CYS A 200 -5.80 -12.39 -1.29
C CYS A 200 -5.06 -13.32 -0.34
N ASN A 201 -5.61 -14.53 -0.19
CA ASN A 201 -4.91 -15.68 0.38
C ASN A 201 -4.51 -16.62 -0.74
N CYS A 202 -3.29 -17.12 -0.71
CA CYS A 202 -2.77 -18.05 -1.73
C CYS A 202 -3.54 -19.37 -1.84
N ASN A 203 -4.39 -19.73 -0.86
CA ASN A 203 -5.25 -20.90 -0.90
C ASN A 203 -6.63 -20.62 -1.48
N TRP A 204 -7.00 -19.36 -1.73
CA TRP A 204 -8.28 -19.00 -2.33
C TRP A 204 -8.40 -19.54 -3.75
N ASN A 205 -9.64 -19.79 -4.19
CA ASN A 205 -9.93 -20.26 -5.54
C ASN A 205 -9.86 -19.12 -6.55
N LEU A 206 -9.12 -19.34 -7.61
CA LEU A 206 -9.00 -18.45 -8.76
C LEU A 206 -9.43 -19.22 -10.01
N ARG A 207 -10.24 -18.60 -10.88
CA ARG A 207 -10.64 -19.16 -12.17
C ARG A 207 -10.35 -18.17 -13.28
N TRP A 208 -9.72 -18.67 -14.33
CA TRP A 208 -9.56 -17.98 -15.60
C TRP A 208 -10.42 -18.66 -16.66
N SER A 209 -11.27 -17.90 -17.34
CA SER A 209 -12.14 -18.42 -18.38
C SER A 209 -12.19 -17.50 -19.58
N ARG A 210 -12.42 -18.09 -20.78
CA ARG A 210 -12.54 -17.38 -22.06
C ARG A 210 -13.70 -17.98 -22.86
N ASN A 211 -14.63 -17.13 -23.33
CA ASN A 211 -15.83 -17.54 -24.08
C ASN A 211 -16.70 -18.60 -23.38
N GLY A 212 -16.66 -18.65 -22.07
CA GLY A 212 -17.38 -19.65 -21.27
C GLY A 212 -16.57 -20.93 -20.96
N ASP A 213 -15.44 -21.13 -21.63
CA ASP A 213 -14.54 -22.26 -21.34
C ASP A 213 -13.59 -21.90 -20.21
N VAL A 214 -13.49 -22.79 -19.21
CA VAL A 214 -12.54 -22.67 -18.10
C VAL A 214 -11.17 -23.09 -18.62
N LEU A 215 -10.23 -22.12 -18.67
CA LEU A 215 -8.84 -22.37 -19.09
C LEU A 215 -8.03 -22.94 -17.92
N LYS A 216 -8.20 -22.37 -16.72
CA LYS A 216 -7.58 -22.86 -15.50
C LYS A 216 -8.41 -22.48 -14.27
N GLU A 217 -8.44 -23.39 -13.28
CA GLU A 217 -9.09 -23.16 -11.99
C GLU A 217 -8.34 -23.87 -10.88
N GLY A 218 -8.25 -23.26 -9.71
CA GLY A 218 -7.65 -23.86 -8.52
C GLY A 218 -7.15 -22.82 -7.51
N LYS A 219 -6.36 -23.28 -6.53
CA LYS A 219 -5.72 -22.38 -5.57
C LYS A 219 -4.76 -21.42 -6.28
N ILE A 220 -4.76 -20.15 -5.89
CA ILE A 220 -3.84 -19.13 -6.44
C ILE A 220 -2.39 -19.63 -6.47
N LYS A 221 -1.94 -20.30 -5.41
CA LYS A 221 -0.54 -20.82 -5.32
C LYS A 221 -0.17 -21.88 -6.37
N TYR A 222 -1.13 -22.43 -7.11
CA TYR A 222 -0.91 -23.42 -8.17
C TYR A 222 -0.87 -22.79 -9.56
N PHE A 223 -1.16 -21.52 -9.69
CA PHE A 223 -0.89 -20.77 -10.90
C PHE A 223 0.61 -20.49 -10.99
N THR A 224 1.16 -20.58 -12.19
CA THR A 224 2.59 -20.41 -12.48
C THR A 224 2.81 -19.21 -13.40
N ASP A 225 4.05 -18.79 -13.57
CA ASP A 225 4.41 -17.72 -14.49
C ASP A 225 4.12 -18.06 -15.98
N GLU A 226 3.88 -19.36 -16.27
CA GLU A 226 3.38 -19.80 -17.59
C GLU A 226 1.89 -19.47 -17.80
N ASP A 227 1.13 -19.32 -16.69
CA ASP A 227 -0.28 -18.95 -16.73
C ASP A 227 -0.46 -17.43 -16.74
N PHE A 228 0.22 -16.78 -15.78
CA PHE A 228 0.20 -15.32 -15.58
C PHE A 228 1.54 -14.88 -15.00
N GLU A 229 1.95 -13.65 -15.25
CA GLU A 229 2.88 -12.99 -14.35
C GLU A 229 2.18 -12.72 -13.02
N LEU A 230 2.22 -13.71 -12.13
CA LEU A 230 1.50 -13.75 -10.87
C LEU A 230 2.43 -13.49 -9.70
N PHE A 231 2.16 -12.44 -8.96
CA PHE A 231 2.82 -12.21 -7.69
C PHE A 231 2.10 -13.00 -6.57
N LYS A 232 2.85 -13.82 -5.81
CA LYS A 232 2.30 -14.81 -4.85
C LYS A 232 2.41 -14.36 -3.39
N SER A 233 2.22 -13.08 -3.11
CA SER A 233 2.22 -12.58 -1.74
C SER A 233 0.80 -12.44 -1.16
N LYS A 234 0.63 -11.49 -0.25
CA LYS A 234 -0.68 -11.11 0.29
C LYS A 234 -1.59 -10.40 -0.71
N PHE A 235 -1.13 -10.22 -1.94
CA PHE A 235 -1.87 -9.62 -3.05
C PHE A 235 -1.81 -10.53 -4.27
N LEU A 236 -2.94 -10.64 -4.95
CA LEU A 236 -3.01 -11.12 -6.32
C LEU A 236 -2.62 -9.95 -7.21
N TYR A 237 -1.59 -10.10 -8.04
CA TYR A 237 -1.23 -9.13 -9.07
C TYR A 237 -1.12 -9.86 -10.40
N ILE A 238 -1.90 -9.45 -11.39
CA ILE A 238 -1.88 -10.00 -12.75
C ILE A 238 -1.76 -8.82 -13.71
N GLU A 239 -0.70 -8.78 -14.48
CA GLU A 239 -0.44 -7.77 -15.50
C GLU A 239 -0.50 -8.37 -16.90
N LYS A 240 -0.27 -9.68 -17.05
CA LYS A 240 -0.19 -10.39 -18.33
C LYS A 240 -0.83 -11.77 -18.21
N LEU A 241 -1.49 -12.22 -19.29
CA LEU A 241 -2.13 -13.53 -19.45
C LEU A 241 -1.32 -14.41 -20.40
#